data_6660b015f29c7fe2602d98812936ed3c
#
_entry.id   6660b015f29c7fe2602d98812936ed3c
#
_cell.length_a   1.000
_cell.length_b   1.000
_cell.length_c   1.000
_cell.angle_alpha   90.00
_cell.angle_beta   90.00
_cell.angle_gamma   90.00
#
_symmetry.space_group_name_H-M   'P 1'
#
loop_
_entity.id
_entity.type
_entity.pdbx_description
1 polymer ?
#
loop_
_entity_poly.entity_id
_entity_poly.type
_entity_poly.pdbx_seq_one_letter_code
_entity_poly.pdbx_strand_id
1 'polypeptide(L)'
;MSRDDVTIGIDIGTTAVKAVAADDNGRVTARVRIGHQLAVPAPDRLEHDADEAWRRGPLAALDRLVGPDTRALAVAAMVPSLTAVDPAGRPITPGLLYGDARGRVPNASVARAQSVPSVGETAEFLRWTAGQAPDASGYWPAPAVANYALSGEAVIDYATAVTTLPLFDGTGWNATACADCGVTVDRMPRVETFGVGVGQVRGTGAVLAVGAVDALCEQIVAGADRDGDVLVLCGATLIVWTTISAARQVPGLWTIPHTAPGKSQIGGASNAGGLFLNWVDRVIGPGDPALADPRRVPVWLPYIRGERTPLHEPDRRAVLDGVDLSQDAASVRRAAYEASGFVVRQLIELSGAPVARIVAAGGGTRIQPWMQAIADATGRPVEVSRVAEGAALGAAFLGRLAAGLESSIADAARWASTDRIVEPSADWAGPTKERYRRFLALSGSKLA
;
A
#
# COMPACT_ATOMS: atom_id res chain seq x y z
N MET A 1 22.33 32.61 -2.58
CA MET A 1 21.27 31.73 -2.10
C MET A 1 21.77 30.31 -2.35
N SER A 2 21.90 29.48 -1.30
CA SER A 2 22.16 28.06 -1.47
C SER A 2 21.07 27.50 -2.39
N ARG A 3 21.42 26.77 -3.45
CA ARG A 3 20.45 26.01 -4.23
C ARG A 3 19.96 24.88 -3.33
N ASP A 4 18.66 24.78 -3.14
CA ASP A 4 18.07 23.66 -2.37
C ASP A 4 18.24 22.39 -3.20
N ASP A 5 18.84 21.35 -2.59
CA ASP A 5 19.00 20.04 -3.22
C ASP A 5 17.63 19.38 -3.32
N VAL A 6 17.16 19.13 -4.55
CA VAL A 6 15.86 18.53 -4.82
C VAL A 6 16.02 17.03 -5.03
N THR A 7 15.12 16.25 -4.43
CA THR A 7 14.98 14.83 -4.70
C THR A 7 13.58 14.49 -5.18
N ILE A 8 13.48 13.52 -6.09
CA ILE A 8 12.23 13.10 -6.69
C ILE A 8 11.85 11.72 -6.14
N GLY A 9 10.61 11.59 -5.69
CA GLY A 9 10.03 10.28 -5.41
C GLY A 9 8.87 10.00 -6.35
N ILE A 10 8.83 8.77 -6.86
CA ILE A 10 7.77 8.26 -7.73
C ILE A 10 7.07 7.12 -7.02
N ASP A 11 5.74 7.15 -6.96
CA ASP A 11 4.88 6.09 -6.42
C ASP A 11 4.05 5.49 -7.55
N ILE A 12 4.26 4.21 -7.85
CA ILE A 12 3.46 3.44 -8.79
C ILE A 12 2.29 2.82 -8.01
N GLY A 13 1.18 3.54 -7.98
CA GLY A 13 -0.04 3.08 -7.30
C GLY A 13 -0.99 2.33 -8.23
N THR A 14 -2.14 1.91 -7.70
CA THR A 14 -3.13 1.08 -8.42
C THR A 14 -3.84 1.79 -9.57
N THR A 15 -4.00 3.12 -9.51
CA THR A 15 -4.78 3.89 -10.51
C THR A 15 -4.03 5.09 -11.06
N ALA A 16 -2.82 5.33 -10.60
CA ALA A 16 -1.99 6.43 -11.06
C ALA A 16 -0.54 6.27 -10.59
N VAL A 17 0.38 6.75 -11.40
CA VAL A 17 1.71 7.13 -10.96
C VAL A 17 1.62 8.54 -10.35
N LYS A 18 2.08 8.67 -9.11
CA LYS A 18 2.22 9.95 -8.41
C LYS A 18 3.69 10.24 -8.20
N ALA A 19 4.09 11.46 -8.37
CA ALA A 19 5.47 11.85 -8.13
C ALA A 19 5.54 13.23 -7.49
N VAL A 20 6.54 13.40 -6.63
CA VAL A 20 6.83 14.68 -5.98
C VAL A 20 8.30 15.05 -6.13
N ALA A 21 8.57 16.33 -6.24
CA ALA A 21 9.88 16.92 -6.01
C ALA A 21 9.86 17.54 -4.62
N ALA A 22 10.84 17.18 -3.77
CA ALA A 22 10.93 17.65 -2.39
C ALA A 22 12.28 18.34 -2.15
N ASP A 23 12.23 19.42 -1.35
CA ASP A 23 13.42 20.14 -0.87
C ASP A 23 14.01 19.48 0.40
N ASP A 24 15.05 20.07 0.95
CA ASP A 24 15.78 19.61 2.14
C ASP A 24 14.89 19.45 3.40
N ASN A 25 13.78 20.17 3.47
CA ASN A 25 12.85 20.14 4.59
C ASN A 25 11.63 19.24 4.33
N GLY A 26 11.61 18.48 3.21
CA GLY A 26 10.48 17.65 2.82
C GLY A 26 9.29 18.45 2.32
N ARG A 27 9.47 19.73 2.01
CA ARG A 27 8.42 20.52 1.38
C ARG A 27 8.29 20.09 -0.08
N VAL A 28 7.10 19.68 -0.47
CA VAL A 28 6.78 19.35 -1.85
C VAL A 28 6.74 20.62 -2.69
N THR A 29 7.73 20.79 -3.55
CA THR A 29 7.87 21.96 -4.45
C THR A 29 7.12 21.78 -5.76
N ALA A 30 7.01 20.52 -6.23
CA ALA A 30 6.22 20.18 -7.40
C ALA A 30 5.62 18.79 -7.25
N ARG A 31 4.50 18.55 -7.92
CA ARG A 31 3.81 17.26 -7.93
C ARG A 31 3.21 16.95 -9.27
N VAL A 32 3.21 15.67 -9.61
CA VAL A 32 2.65 15.15 -10.85
C VAL A 32 1.77 13.93 -10.53
N ARG A 33 0.66 13.83 -11.23
CA ARG A 33 -0.19 12.63 -11.24
C ARG A 33 -0.45 12.23 -12.67
N ILE A 34 -0.12 10.98 -13.00
CA ILE A 34 -0.36 10.37 -14.31
C ILE A 34 -1.33 9.21 -14.07
N GLY A 35 -2.57 9.39 -14.51
CA GLY A 35 -3.61 8.35 -14.40
C GLY A 35 -3.29 7.19 -15.33
N HIS A 36 -3.59 5.98 -14.90
CA HIS A 36 -3.65 4.76 -15.72
C HIS A 36 -4.84 3.90 -15.27
N GLN A 37 -5.20 2.93 -16.09
CA GLN A 37 -6.36 2.11 -15.83
C GLN A 37 -5.98 0.86 -15.02
N LEU A 38 -6.76 0.55 -13.98
CA LEU A 38 -6.84 -0.79 -13.42
C LEU A 38 -7.87 -1.56 -14.23
N ALA A 39 -7.44 -2.58 -14.97
CA ALA A 39 -8.32 -3.48 -15.68
C ALA A 39 -8.78 -4.61 -14.76
N VAL A 40 -10.07 -4.95 -14.83
CA VAL A 40 -10.71 -6.06 -14.10
C VAL A 40 -11.41 -6.93 -15.15
N PRO A 41 -10.66 -7.71 -15.95
CA PRO A 41 -11.23 -8.51 -17.05
C PRO A 41 -12.14 -9.65 -16.56
N ALA A 42 -11.99 -10.07 -15.30
CA ALA A 42 -12.88 -11.01 -14.63
C ALA A 42 -12.92 -10.70 -13.12
N PRO A 43 -13.88 -11.22 -12.34
CA PRO A 43 -14.02 -10.90 -10.91
C PRO A 43 -12.79 -11.17 -10.06
N ASP A 44 -11.96 -12.11 -10.49
CA ASP A 44 -10.74 -12.59 -9.83
C ASP A 44 -9.45 -12.17 -10.55
N ARG A 45 -9.52 -11.25 -11.51
CA ARG A 45 -8.38 -10.78 -12.31
C ARG A 45 -8.20 -9.29 -12.18
N LEU A 46 -6.99 -8.89 -11.78
CA LEU A 46 -6.59 -7.50 -11.66
C LEU A 46 -5.26 -7.28 -12.38
N GLU A 47 -5.27 -6.37 -13.35
CA GLU A 47 -4.08 -6.13 -14.15
C GLU A 47 -3.93 -4.67 -14.55
N HIS A 48 -2.67 -4.28 -14.80
CA HIS A 48 -2.30 -3.06 -15.51
C HIS A 48 -1.85 -3.38 -16.94
N ASP A 49 -2.00 -2.42 -17.85
CA ASP A 49 -1.02 -2.26 -18.93
C ASP A 49 0.31 -1.88 -18.27
N ALA A 50 1.21 -2.89 -18.14
CA ALA A 50 2.46 -2.70 -17.43
C ALA A 50 3.40 -1.73 -18.15
N ASP A 51 3.32 -1.61 -19.49
CA ASP A 51 4.10 -0.62 -20.23
C ASP A 51 3.61 0.79 -19.93
N GLU A 52 2.30 1.01 -19.89
CA GLU A 52 1.73 2.30 -19.54
C GLU A 52 2.04 2.68 -18.08
N ALA A 53 1.70 1.79 -17.14
CA ALA A 53 1.71 2.13 -15.73
C ALA A 53 3.12 2.08 -15.10
N TRP A 54 3.95 1.07 -15.48
CA TRP A 54 5.20 0.80 -14.77
C TRP A 54 6.45 1.30 -15.51
N ARG A 55 6.35 1.56 -16.82
CA ARG A 55 7.46 2.08 -17.63
C ARG A 55 7.21 3.51 -18.09
N ARG A 56 6.18 3.76 -18.88
CA ARG A 56 5.90 5.09 -19.45
C ARG A 56 5.45 6.10 -18.40
N GLY A 57 4.67 5.67 -17.40
CA GLY A 57 4.21 6.53 -16.34
C GLY A 57 5.35 7.15 -15.51
N PRO A 58 6.29 6.33 -14.95
CA PRO A 58 7.48 6.85 -14.27
C PRO A 58 8.37 7.75 -15.14
N LEU A 59 8.60 7.41 -16.40
CA LEU A 59 9.36 8.25 -17.33
C LEU A 59 8.69 9.61 -17.53
N ALA A 60 7.39 9.63 -17.80
CA ALA A 60 6.63 10.87 -17.96
C ALA A 60 6.53 11.69 -16.67
N ALA A 61 6.58 11.07 -15.49
CA ALA A 61 6.67 11.78 -14.22
C ALA A 61 8.04 12.43 -14.05
N LEU A 62 9.12 11.72 -14.36
CA LEU A 62 10.47 12.27 -14.34
C LEU A 62 10.59 13.48 -15.27
N ASP A 63 10.17 13.37 -16.53
CA ASP A 63 10.25 14.43 -17.53
C ASP A 63 9.60 15.74 -17.08
N ARG A 64 8.57 15.66 -16.21
CA ARG A 64 7.86 16.83 -15.69
C ARG A 64 8.44 17.44 -14.42
N LEU A 65 9.27 16.68 -13.69
CA LEU A 65 9.80 17.09 -12.39
C LEU A 65 11.30 17.32 -12.38
N VAL A 66 12.05 16.68 -13.30
CA VAL A 66 13.50 16.79 -13.33
C VAL A 66 13.95 18.21 -13.63
N GLY A 67 14.92 18.68 -12.87
CA GLY A 67 15.53 19.99 -13.04
C GLY A 67 17.03 19.96 -12.73
N PRO A 68 17.74 21.09 -12.91
CA PRO A 68 19.19 21.17 -12.72
C PRO A 68 19.64 20.92 -11.28
N ASP A 69 18.73 21.08 -10.32
CA ASP A 69 18.98 20.88 -8.88
C ASP A 69 18.55 19.49 -8.39
N THR A 70 18.09 18.61 -9.31
CA THR A 70 17.71 17.23 -8.98
C THR A 70 18.95 16.39 -8.68
N ARG A 71 19.04 15.88 -7.44
CA ARG A 71 20.20 15.10 -6.96
C ARG A 71 19.99 13.60 -7.03
N ALA A 72 18.79 13.16 -6.77
CA ALA A 72 18.44 11.74 -6.78
C ALA A 72 16.95 11.50 -7.03
N LEU A 73 16.65 10.25 -7.34
CA LEU A 73 15.31 9.74 -7.58
C LEU A 73 15.18 8.36 -6.95
N ALA A 74 14.00 8.02 -6.40
CA ALA A 74 13.65 6.65 -6.05
C ALA A 74 12.20 6.32 -6.43
N VAL A 75 11.91 5.02 -6.59
CA VAL A 75 10.59 4.51 -6.99
C VAL A 75 10.00 3.66 -5.88
N ALA A 76 8.85 4.05 -5.37
CA ALA A 76 7.97 3.22 -4.55
C ALA A 76 6.94 2.52 -5.44
N ALA A 77 6.52 1.32 -5.08
CA ALA A 77 5.46 0.62 -5.80
C ALA A 77 4.67 -0.34 -4.90
N MET A 78 3.44 -0.64 -5.33
CA MET A 78 2.59 -1.66 -4.71
C MET A 78 3.18 -3.06 -4.89
N VAL A 79 2.88 -3.94 -3.94
CA VAL A 79 3.24 -5.37 -3.92
C VAL A 79 2.02 -6.24 -3.60
N PRO A 80 1.99 -7.50 -4.07
CA PRO A 80 2.84 -8.05 -5.13
C PRO A 80 2.47 -7.49 -6.51
N SER A 81 3.43 -7.50 -7.40
CA SER A 81 3.25 -7.14 -8.81
C SER A 81 4.23 -7.96 -9.67
N LEU A 82 3.85 -8.33 -10.90
CA LEU A 82 4.73 -9.07 -11.80
C LEU A 82 4.32 -8.92 -13.27
N THR A 83 5.32 -8.82 -14.16
CA THR A 83 5.18 -8.91 -15.61
C THR A 83 6.40 -9.58 -16.23
N ALA A 84 6.27 -10.11 -17.44
CA ALA A 84 7.41 -10.54 -18.26
C ALA A 84 7.92 -9.36 -19.11
N VAL A 85 9.21 -9.32 -19.35
CA VAL A 85 9.85 -8.27 -20.15
C VAL A 85 10.72 -8.81 -21.29
N ASP A 86 10.86 -8.01 -22.36
CA ASP A 86 11.75 -8.27 -23.49
C ASP A 86 13.23 -7.89 -23.14
N PRO A 87 14.20 -8.10 -24.06
CA PRO A 87 15.60 -7.71 -23.84
C PRO A 87 15.81 -6.21 -23.61
N ALA A 88 14.87 -5.37 -24.02
CA ALA A 88 14.91 -3.91 -23.79
C ALA A 88 14.21 -3.50 -22.47
N GLY A 89 13.78 -4.48 -21.66
CA GLY A 89 13.05 -4.24 -20.41
C GLY A 89 11.62 -3.74 -20.60
N ARG A 90 11.03 -3.96 -21.77
CA ARG A 90 9.65 -3.56 -22.06
C ARG A 90 8.71 -4.69 -21.66
N PRO A 91 7.64 -4.40 -20.91
CA PRO A 91 6.60 -5.38 -20.60
C PRO A 91 5.99 -6.00 -21.85
N ILE A 92 5.86 -7.33 -21.84
CA ILE A 92 5.27 -8.14 -22.92
C ILE A 92 4.07 -8.97 -22.47
N THR A 93 3.73 -8.89 -21.18
CA THR A 93 2.50 -9.45 -20.60
C THR A 93 1.78 -8.39 -19.79
N PRO A 94 0.48 -8.58 -19.46
CA PRO A 94 -0.17 -7.75 -18.45
C PRO A 94 0.60 -7.75 -17.14
N GLY A 95 0.57 -6.63 -16.42
CA GLY A 95 1.11 -6.51 -15.08
C GLY A 95 0.11 -7.03 -14.05
N LEU A 96 0.37 -8.20 -13.47
CA LEU A 96 -0.46 -8.77 -12.42
C LEU A 96 -0.29 -8.03 -11.11
N LEU A 97 -1.38 -7.90 -10.33
CA LEU A 97 -1.43 -7.15 -9.08
C LEU A 97 -1.98 -7.99 -7.94
N TYR A 98 -1.75 -7.53 -6.72
CA TYR A 98 -2.32 -8.14 -5.52
C TYR A 98 -3.82 -8.45 -5.68
N GLY A 99 -4.22 -9.66 -5.27
CA GLY A 99 -5.59 -10.14 -5.38
C GLY A 99 -5.97 -10.70 -6.76
N ASP A 100 -5.06 -10.75 -7.73
CA ASP A 100 -5.24 -11.52 -8.96
C ASP A 100 -5.16 -13.03 -8.63
N ALA A 101 -6.00 -13.83 -9.28
CA ALA A 101 -6.07 -15.26 -8.99
C ALA A 101 -5.34 -16.14 -10.02
N ARG A 102 -4.73 -15.56 -11.02
CA ARG A 102 -4.03 -16.31 -12.07
C ARG A 102 -2.83 -17.08 -11.50
N GLY A 103 -2.65 -18.31 -11.98
CA GLY A 103 -1.58 -19.21 -11.54
C GLY A 103 -1.84 -19.90 -10.20
N ARG A 104 -2.98 -19.64 -9.54
CA ARG A 104 -3.39 -20.39 -8.33
C ARG A 104 -3.56 -21.87 -8.63
N VAL A 105 -3.00 -22.70 -7.75
CA VAL A 105 -3.21 -24.15 -7.81
C VAL A 105 -4.38 -24.48 -6.90
N PRO A 106 -5.43 -25.17 -7.40
CA PRO A 106 -6.53 -25.63 -6.56
C PRO A 106 -6.00 -26.47 -5.39
N ASN A 107 -6.50 -26.21 -4.19
CA ASN A 107 -6.10 -26.89 -2.93
C ASN A 107 -4.68 -26.59 -2.38
N ALA A 108 -3.89 -25.73 -2.97
CA ALA A 108 -2.66 -25.21 -2.35
C ALA A 108 -2.92 -24.22 -1.20
N SER A 109 -4.18 -24.07 -0.82
CA SER A 109 -4.71 -22.96 0.00
C SER A 109 -4.35 -22.95 1.47
N VAL A 110 -3.74 -24.01 2.02
CA VAL A 110 -3.69 -24.16 3.49
C VAL A 110 -2.41 -23.63 4.12
N ALA A 111 -1.38 -23.37 3.37
CA ALA A 111 -0.07 -22.96 3.89
C ALA A 111 0.30 -21.50 3.60
N ARG A 112 -0.64 -20.62 3.28
CA ARG A 112 -0.35 -19.19 3.27
C ARG A 112 0.02 -18.82 4.70
N ALA A 113 1.32 -18.68 4.94
CA ALA A 113 1.80 -18.35 6.26
C ALA A 113 1.09 -17.05 6.72
N GLN A 114 0.27 -17.18 7.74
CA GLN A 114 -0.53 -16.11 8.31
C GLN A 114 0.32 -15.02 8.95
N SER A 115 1.64 -15.15 8.92
CA SER A 115 2.58 -14.27 9.59
C SER A 115 3.30 -13.28 8.67
N VAL A 116 3.27 -13.47 7.35
CA VAL A 116 3.96 -12.62 6.38
C VAL A 116 3.03 -12.23 5.23
N PRO A 117 3.07 -10.96 4.76
CA PRO A 117 2.25 -10.50 3.63
C PRO A 117 2.49 -11.30 2.34
N SER A 118 1.40 -11.62 1.63
CA SER A 118 1.42 -12.11 0.23
C SER A 118 2.24 -13.38 -0.06
N VAL A 119 2.49 -14.24 0.94
CA VAL A 119 3.22 -15.50 0.73
C VAL A 119 2.58 -16.36 -0.36
N GLY A 120 3.38 -16.73 -1.34
CA GLY A 120 2.98 -17.59 -2.46
C GLY A 120 2.28 -16.89 -3.62
N GLU A 121 1.74 -15.69 -3.44
CA GLU A 121 0.99 -14.97 -4.48
C GLU A 121 1.89 -14.63 -5.68
N THR A 122 3.11 -14.15 -5.44
CA THR A 122 4.07 -13.86 -6.54
C THR A 122 4.52 -15.13 -7.27
N ALA A 123 4.63 -16.27 -6.58
CA ALA A 123 4.96 -17.55 -7.23
C ALA A 123 3.81 -18.00 -8.16
N GLU A 124 2.55 -17.77 -7.76
CA GLU A 124 1.38 -17.98 -8.62
C GLU A 124 1.47 -17.11 -9.87
N PHE A 125 1.78 -15.82 -9.71
CA PHE A 125 1.98 -14.88 -10.83
C PHE A 125 3.11 -15.33 -11.75
N LEU A 126 4.24 -15.72 -11.18
CA LEU A 126 5.40 -16.15 -11.95
C LEU A 126 5.08 -17.38 -12.80
N ARG A 127 4.42 -18.39 -12.24
CA ARG A 127 4.00 -19.60 -12.97
C ARG A 127 3.10 -19.27 -14.16
N TRP A 128 2.09 -18.40 -13.94
CA TRP A 128 1.20 -17.98 -15.01
C TRP A 128 1.94 -17.17 -16.07
N THR A 129 2.73 -16.17 -15.66
CA THR A 129 3.43 -15.25 -16.55
C THR A 129 4.49 -15.98 -17.39
N ALA A 130 5.23 -16.94 -16.78
CA ALA A 130 6.18 -17.77 -17.49
C ALA A 130 5.49 -18.68 -18.51
N GLY A 131 4.31 -19.20 -18.20
CA GLY A 131 3.50 -19.97 -19.15
C GLY A 131 3.03 -19.12 -20.35
N GLN A 132 2.81 -17.81 -20.18
CA GLN A 132 2.41 -16.89 -21.25
C GLN A 132 3.62 -16.43 -22.11
N ALA A 133 4.78 -16.27 -21.52
CA ALA A 133 5.98 -15.75 -22.15
C ALA A 133 7.25 -16.52 -21.70
N PRO A 134 7.41 -17.80 -22.11
CA PRO A 134 8.50 -18.66 -21.63
C PRO A 134 9.89 -18.15 -22.04
N ASP A 135 9.96 -17.42 -23.14
CA ASP A 135 11.22 -16.88 -23.70
C ASP A 135 11.50 -15.43 -23.25
N ALA A 136 10.76 -14.92 -22.25
CA ALA A 136 10.98 -13.57 -21.72
C ALA A 136 12.41 -13.41 -21.19
N SER A 137 12.97 -12.23 -21.34
CA SER A 137 14.31 -11.90 -20.84
C SER A 137 14.33 -11.70 -19.32
N GLY A 138 13.18 -11.40 -18.71
CA GLY A 138 13.03 -11.24 -17.28
C GLY A 138 11.59 -11.30 -16.82
N TYR A 139 11.40 -11.57 -15.52
CA TYR A 139 10.10 -11.56 -14.84
C TYR A 139 10.20 -10.59 -13.65
N TRP A 140 9.66 -9.40 -13.86
CA TRP A 140 9.98 -8.27 -13.01
C TRP A 140 8.76 -7.68 -12.30
N PRO A 141 8.86 -7.37 -11.00
CA PRO A 141 7.90 -6.50 -10.30
C PRO A 141 7.92 -5.07 -10.86
N ALA A 142 6.87 -4.32 -10.58
CA ALA A 142 6.70 -2.95 -11.07
C ALA A 142 7.93 -2.04 -10.80
N PRO A 143 8.55 -2.04 -9.59
CA PRO A 143 9.71 -1.19 -9.35
C PRO A 143 10.92 -1.56 -10.20
N ALA A 144 11.14 -2.85 -10.51
CA ALA A 144 12.24 -3.25 -11.39
C ALA A 144 12.05 -2.77 -12.83
N VAL A 145 10.81 -2.82 -13.35
CA VAL A 145 10.47 -2.27 -14.68
C VAL A 145 10.75 -0.78 -14.73
N ALA A 146 10.31 -0.02 -13.72
CA ALA A 146 10.55 1.41 -13.65
C ALA A 146 12.02 1.76 -13.51
N ASN A 147 12.74 1.11 -12.61
CA ASN A 147 14.16 1.35 -12.37
C ASN A 147 14.98 1.07 -13.64
N TYR A 148 14.68 -0.03 -14.35
CA TYR A 148 15.32 -0.33 -15.62
C TYR A 148 15.05 0.73 -16.71
N ALA A 149 13.81 1.19 -16.79
CA ALA A 149 13.46 2.26 -17.73
C ALA A 149 14.22 3.56 -17.44
N LEU A 150 14.36 3.89 -16.15
CA LEU A 150 15.00 5.13 -15.69
C LEU A 150 16.53 5.10 -15.78
N SER A 151 17.18 3.95 -15.56
CA SER A 151 18.65 3.87 -15.45
C SER A 151 19.30 2.74 -16.25
N GLY A 152 18.57 1.66 -16.53
CA GLY A 152 19.11 0.41 -17.06
C GLY A 152 19.37 -0.66 -16.00
N GLU A 153 19.02 -0.39 -14.73
CA GLU A 153 19.22 -1.29 -13.60
C GLU A 153 17.90 -1.99 -13.23
N ALA A 154 17.81 -3.31 -13.45
CA ALA A 154 16.68 -4.12 -13.00
C ALA A 154 16.87 -4.48 -11.53
N VAL A 155 16.41 -3.64 -10.62
CA VAL A 155 16.63 -3.76 -9.19
C VAL A 155 15.36 -3.53 -8.38
N ILE A 156 15.22 -4.27 -7.27
CA ILE A 156 14.18 -4.08 -6.25
C ILE A 156 14.81 -4.04 -4.86
N ASP A 157 14.06 -3.53 -3.90
CA ASP A 157 14.48 -3.54 -2.50
C ASP A 157 14.22 -4.91 -1.83
N TYR A 158 14.95 -5.13 -0.73
CA TYR A 158 14.84 -6.34 0.08
C TYR A 158 13.42 -6.59 0.60
N ALA A 159 12.67 -5.56 1.02
CA ALA A 159 11.32 -5.71 1.52
C ALA A 159 10.35 -6.17 0.41
N THR A 160 10.47 -5.61 -0.79
CA THR A 160 9.76 -6.09 -1.98
C THR A 160 10.12 -7.57 -2.26
N ALA A 161 11.40 -7.95 -2.21
CA ALA A 161 11.82 -9.33 -2.43
C ALA A 161 11.24 -10.29 -1.40
N VAL A 162 11.24 -9.94 -0.12
CA VAL A 162 10.65 -10.78 0.95
C VAL A 162 9.14 -11.02 0.74
N THR A 163 8.40 -10.09 0.15
CA THR A 163 6.98 -10.34 -0.16
C THR A 163 6.77 -11.42 -1.23
N THR A 164 7.84 -11.84 -1.92
CA THR A 164 7.76 -12.88 -2.97
C THR A 164 7.98 -14.30 -2.45
N LEU A 165 8.10 -14.51 -1.13
CA LEU A 165 8.24 -15.87 -0.58
C LEU A 165 7.27 -16.86 -1.26
N PRO A 166 7.72 -18.07 -1.62
CA PRO A 166 9.03 -18.69 -1.37
C PRO A 166 10.10 -18.43 -2.45
N LEU A 167 9.82 -17.56 -3.45
CA LEU A 167 10.77 -17.25 -4.55
C LEU A 167 12.05 -16.60 -4.04
N PHE A 168 11.94 -15.74 -3.04
CA PHE A 168 13.08 -15.16 -2.32
C PHE A 168 13.07 -15.72 -0.90
N ASP A 169 14.19 -16.31 -0.45
CA ASP A 169 14.29 -17.03 0.82
C ASP A 169 14.80 -16.16 1.99
N GLY A 170 15.01 -14.86 1.74
CA GLY A 170 15.59 -13.94 2.69
C GLY A 170 17.10 -13.70 2.50
N THR A 171 17.76 -14.51 1.68
CA THR A 171 19.19 -14.39 1.34
C THR A 171 19.43 -14.23 -0.16
N GLY A 172 18.55 -14.81 -0.98
CA GLY A 172 18.65 -14.78 -2.43
C GLY A 172 17.41 -15.36 -3.11
N TRP A 173 17.42 -15.33 -4.44
CA TRP A 173 16.40 -16.02 -5.21
C TRP A 173 16.55 -17.54 -5.08
N ASN A 174 15.50 -18.20 -4.65
CA ASN A 174 15.46 -19.66 -4.47
C ASN A 174 15.34 -20.38 -5.82
N ALA A 175 16.44 -21.01 -6.25
CA ALA A 175 16.51 -21.66 -7.54
C ALA A 175 15.46 -22.77 -7.74
N THR A 176 15.15 -23.54 -6.71
CA THR A 176 14.12 -24.59 -6.77
C THR A 176 12.74 -23.98 -6.94
N ALA A 177 12.38 -22.98 -6.12
CA ALA A 177 11.09 -22.35 -6.20
C ALA A 177 10.86 -21.60 -7.53
N CYS A 178 11.91 -20.98 -8.08
CA CYS A 178 11.86 -20.38 -9.41
C CYS A 178 11.71 -21.45 -10.50
N ALA A 179 12.47 -22.54 -10.44
CA ALA A 179 12.38 -23.65 -11.39
C ALA A 179 11.01 -24.32 -11.39
N ASP A 180 10.36 -24.47 -10.23
CA ASP A 180 8.97 -24.96 -10.08
C ASP A 180 7.94 -24.06 -10.80
N CYS A 181 8.32 -22.80 -11.07
CA CYS A 181 7.54 -21.86 -11.86
C CYS A 181 7.99 -21.79 -13.34
N GLY A 182 8.99 -22.58 -13.75
CA GLY A 182 9.54 -22.60 -15.11
C GLY A 182 10.55 -21.48 -15.40
N VAL A 183 11.15 -20.89 -14.37
CA VAL A 183 12.04 -19.73 -14.50
C VAL A 183 13.39 -19.98 -13.83
N THR A 184 14.46 -19.47 -14.44
CA THR A 184 15.80 -19.45 -13.87
C THR A 184 16.06 -18.15 -13.11
N VAL A 185 16.89 -18.18 -12.07
CA VAL A 185 17.12 -17.03 -11.17
C VAL A 185 17.77 -15.84 -11.86
N ASP A 186 18.52 -16.02 -12.93
CA ASP A 186 19.13 -14.98 -13.73
C ASP A 186 18.09 -14.07 -14.45
N ARG A 187 16.85 -14.54 -14.58
CA ARG A 187 15.73 -13.75 -15.12
C ARG A 187 15.00 -12.92 -14.06
N MET A 188 15.38 -13.06 -12.79
CA MET A 188 14.83 -12.27 -11.68
C MET A 188 15.64 -10.98 -11.47
N PRO A 189 15.05 -9.89 -10.95
CA PRO A 189 15.78 -8.65 -10.74
C PRO A 189 16.80 -8.78 -9.59
N ARG A 190 17.83 -7.94 -9.61
CA ARG A 190 18.78 -7.80 -8.50
C ARG A 190 18.06 -7.28 -7.25
N VAL A 191 18.47 -7.74 -6.07
CA VAL A 191 17.93 -7.30 -4.78
C VAL A 191 18.98 -6.50 -4.03
N GLU A 192 18.58 -5.34 -3.50
CA GLU A 192 19.43 -4.42 -2.76
C GLU A 192 18.74 -3.84 -1.54
N THR A 193 19.47 -3.17 -0.67
CA THR A 193 18.89 -2.41 0.43
C THR A 193 18.26 -1.11 -0.08
N PHE A 194 17.09 -0.73 0.44
CA PHE A 194 16.48 0.55 0.10
C PHE A 194 17.38 1.74 0.49
N GLY A 195 17.30 2.84 -0.24
CA GLY A 195 18.12 4.03 -0.01
C GLY A 195 19.57 3.92 -0.45
N VAL A 196 19.97 2.82 -1.11
CA VAL A 196 21.30 2.67 -1.71
C VAL A 196 21.25 3.17 -3.15
N GLY A 197 22.29 3.89 -3.59
CA GLY A 197 22.46 4.33 -4.97
C GLY A 197 22.90 3.15 -5.85
N VAL A 198 22.22 2.94 -7.00
CA VAL A 198 22.47 1.78 -7.87
C VAL A 198 22.83 2.16 -9.30
N GLY A 199 22.78 3.44 -9.63
CA GLY A 199 23.11 3.93 -10.97
C GLY A 199 22.77 5.39 -11.13
N GLN A 200 22.86 5.88 -12.36
CA GLN A 200 22.42 7.23 -12.70
C GLN A 200 21.15 7.21 -13.54
N VAL A 201 20.28 8.15 -13.29
CA VAL A 201 19.08 8.37 -14.08
C VAL A 201 19.49 8.87 -15.48
N ARG A 202 19.03 8.18 -16.51
CA ARG A 202 19.39 8.47 -17.91
C ARG A 202 19.10 9.92 -18.28
N GLY A 203 20.06 10.54 -18.97
CA GLY A 203 19.93 11.94 -19.41
C GLY A 203 20.04 12.99 -18.30
N THR A 204 20.38 12.59 -17.07
CA THR A 204 20.56 13.47 -15.94
C THR A 204 21.84 13.12 -15.16
N GLY A 205 22.23 13.97 -14.22
CA GLY A 205 23.29 13.64 -13.24
C GLY A 205 22.75 13.05 -11.92
N ALA A 206 21.45 12.82 -11.83
CA ALA A 206 20.81 12.37 -10.60
C ALA A 206 21.08 10.88 -10.31
N VAL A 207 21.25 10.53 -9.04
CA VAL A 207 21.42 9.16 -8.60
C VAL A 207 20.06 8.44 -8.62
N LEU A 208 19.99 7.23 -9.19
CA LEU A 208 18.89 6.32 -8.93
C LEU A 208 19.13 5.60 -7.60
N ALA A 209 18.25 5.81 -6.66
CA ALA A 209 18.20 5.07 -5.40
C ALA A 209 17.25 3.87 -5.49
N VAL A 210 17.57 2.81 -4.79
CA VAL A 210 16.60 1.73 -4.53
C VAL A 210 15.50 2.29 -3.64
N GLY A 211 14.27 2.29 -4.13
CA GLY A 211 13.09 2.68 -3.37
C GLY A 211 12.66 1.59 -2.39
N ALA A 212 11.38 1.56 -2.06
CA ALA A 212 10.80 0.51 -1.23
C ALA A 212 9.32 0.27 -1.58
N VAL A 213 8.71 -0.71 -0.93
CA VAL A 213 7.25 -0.90 -0.96
C VAL A 213 6.55 0.42 -0.62
N ASP A 214 5.49 0.75 -1.33
CA ASP A 214 4.71 1.99 -1.15
C ASP A 214 4.34 2.27 0.32
N ALA A 215 3.85 1.25 1.03
CA ALA A 215 3.49 1.35 2.45
C ALA A 215 4.71 1.65 3.35
N LEU A 216 5.90 1.11 3.05
CA LEU A 216 7.12 1.42 3.79
C LEU A 216 7.62 2.84 3.50
N CYS A 217 7.57 3.27 2.24
CA CYS A 217 7.90 4.66 1.90
C CYS A 217 6.96 5.64 2.63
N GLU A 218 5.67 5.37 2.67
CA GLU A 218 4.72 6.20 3.39
C GLU A 218 5.00 6.23 4.89
N GLN A 219 5.36 5.09 5.47
CA GLN A 219 5.74 4.97 6.88
C GLN A 219 6.94 5.85 7.25
N ILE A 220 7.97 5.93 6.39
CA ILE A 220 9.19 6.73 6.59
C ILE A 220 8.84 8.18 6.94
N VAL A 221 7.85 8.76 6.29
CA VAL A 221 7.48 10.18 6.41
C VAL A 221 6.19 10.43 7.20
N ALA A 222 5.51 9.39 7.66
CA ALA A 222 4.29 9.51 8.45
C ALA A 222 4.55 9.88 9.91
N GLY A 223 5.76 9.61 10.43
CA GLY A 223 6.14 9.88 11.82
C GLY A 223 5.43 9.01 12.85
N ALA A 224 4.91 7.84 12.45
CA ALA A 224 4.27 6.86 13.33
C ALA A 224 5.31 5.83 13.83
N ASP A 225 6.34 6.29 14.54
CA ASP A 225 7.55 5.54 14.86
C ASP A 225 7.72 5.21 16.36
N ARG A 226 6.77 5.63 17.21
CA ARG A 226 6.78 5.38 18.65
C ARG A 226 5.88 4.20 19.01
N ASP A 227 6.19 3.54 20.12
CA ASP A 227 5.34 2.46 20.63
C ASP A 227 3.90 2.95 20.83
N GLY A 228 2.95 2.21 20.28
CA GLY A 228 1.54 2.55 20.32
C GLY A 228 1.09 3.55 19.25
N ASP A 229 1.99 4.06 18.41
CA ASP A 229 1.57 4.80 17.22
C ASP A 229 0.89 3.83 16.23
N VAL A 230 -0.29 4.22 15.77
CA VAL A 230 -1.04 3.48 14.75
C VAL A 230 -0.99 4.25 13.46
N LEU A 231 -0.44 3.65 12.41
CA LEU A 231 -0.46 4.18 11.05
C LEU A 231 -1.62 3.56 10.27
N VAL A 232 -2.50 4.41 9.75
CA VAL A 232 -3.62 4.03 8.88
C VAL A 232 -3.38 4.58 7.49
N LEU A 233 -3.04 3.71 6.53
CA LEU A 233 -2.83 4.11 5.15
C LEU A 233 -4.14 3.97 4.37
N CYS A 234 -4.71 5.11 4.02
CA CYS A 234 -5.97 5.25 3.28
C CYS A 234 -5.70 5.31 1.77
N GLY A 235 -5.38 4.18 1.19
CA GLY A 235 -5.12 4.01 -0.24
C GLY A 235 -6.26 3.31 -0.98
N ALA A 236 -5.96 2.70 -2.14
CA ALA A 236 -6.86 1.77 -2.83
C ALA A 236 -7.24 0.60 -1.92
N THR A 237 -6.29 0.13 -1.10
CA THR A 237 -6.50 -0.75 0.04
C THR A 237 -6.43 0.05 1.33
N LEU A 238 -6.87 -0.56 2.43
CA LEU A 238 -6.69 -0.03 3.77
C LEU A 238 -5.56 -0.81 4.45
N ILE A 239 -4.56 -0.12 4.99
CA ILE A 239 -3.49 -0.78 5.74
C ILE A 239 -3.45 -0.18 7.15
N VAL A 240 -3.33 -1.03 8.15
CA VAL A 240 -3.25 -0.60 9.55
C VAL A 240 -2.05 -1.26 10.20
N TRP A 241 -1.14 -0.45 10.70
CA TRP A 241 0.05 -0.89 11.42
C TRP A 241 0.12 -0.26 12.80
N THR A 242 0.31 -1.05 13.83
CA THR A 242 0.63 -0.56 15.18
C THR A 242 2.11 -0.79 15.45
N THR A 243 2.82 0.25 15.80
CA THR A 243 4.26 0.21 16.13
C THR A 243 4.46 -0.37 17.53
N ILE A 244 5.38 -1.34 17.64
CA ILE A 244 5.70 -2.07 18.87
C ILE A 244 7.23 -2.24 19.02
N SER A 245 7.74 -2.23 20.25
CA SER A 245 9.16 -2.48 20.53
C SER A 245 9.56 -3.95 20.45
N ALA A 246 8.66 -4.86 20.76
CA ALA A 246 8.94 -6.30 20.76
C ALA A 246 8.04 -7.00 19.75
N ALA A 247 8.67 -7.64 18.76
CA ALA A 247 7.95 -8.45 17.78
C ALA A 247 7.16 -9.58 18.48
N ARG A 248 5.91 -9.75 18.09
CA ARG A 248 5.04 -10.84 18.58
C ARG A 248 4.14 -11.34 17.46
N GLN A 249 3.77 -12.60 17.54
CA GLN A 249 2.85 -13.22 16.60
C GLN A 249 1.43 -13.17 17.15
N VAL A 250 0.49 -12.67 16.36
CA VAL A 250 -0.93 -12.70 16.64
C VAL A 250 -1.64 -13.35 15.47
N PRO A 251 -2.45 -14.41 15.69
CA PRO A 251 -3.17 -15.08 14.62
C PRO A 251 -4.01 -14.09 13.80
N GLY A 252 -3.89 -14.15 12.48
CA GLY A 252 -4.59 -13.26 11.55
C GLY A 252 -3.89 -11.94 11.28
N LEU A 253 -2.90 -11.54 12.08
CA LEU A 253 -2.10 -10.33 11.84
C LEU A 253 -0.71 -10.67 11.31
N TRP A 254 -0.16 -9.75 10.56
CA TRP A 254 1.26 -9.78 10.17
C TRP A 254 2.10 -9.01 11.18
N THR A 255 3.32 -9.48 11.40
CA THR A 255 4.33 -8.75 12.17
C THR A 255 5.58 -8.66 11.31
N ILE A 256 5.97 -7.43 10.99
CA ILE A 256 7.12 -7.15 10.14
C ILE A 256 8.03 -6.08 10.79
N PRO A 257 9.31 -5.99 10.40
CA PRO A 257 10.17 -4.91 10.85
C PRO A 257 9.58 -3.53 10.52
N HIS A 258 9.79 -2.58 11.42
CA HIS A 258 9.50 -1.17 11.19
C HIS A 258 10.71 -0.48 10.56
N THR A 259 10.50 0.61 9.82
CA THR A 259 11.61 1.43 9.29
C THR A 259 12.40 2.14 10.39
N ALA A 260 11.79 2.45 11.54
CA ALA A 260 12.50 2.94 12.71
C ALA A 260 13.32 1.82 13.38
N PRO A 261 14.60 2.08 13.71
CA PRO A 261 15.49 1.09 14.30
C PRO A 261 14.96 0.46 15.59
N GLY A 262 15.06 -0.86 15.70
CA GLY A 262 14.65 -1.62 16.90
C GLY A 262 13.15 -1.72 17.13
N LYS A 263 12.35 -1.33 16.14
CA LYS A 263 10.89 -1.41 16.18
C LYS A 263 10.36 -2.49 15.22
N SER A 264 9.17 -2.95 15.53
CA SER A 264 8.34 -3.77 14.65
C SER A 264 6.97 -3.13 14.48
N GLN A 265 6.22 -3.60 13.51
CA GLN A 265 4.84 -3.20 13.30
C GLN A 265 3.95 -4.44 13.19
N ILE A 266 2.78 -4.37 13.83
CA ILE A 266 1.81 -5.45 13.83
C ILE A 266 0.48 -4.95 13.28
N GLY A 267 -0.15 -5.74 12.41
CA GLY A 267 -1.39 -5.36 11.74
C GLY A 267 -1.53 -6.02 10.39
N GLY A 268 -1.90 -5.25 9.37
CA GLY A 268 -1.95 -5.75 8.00
C GLY A 268 -2.84 -4.95 7.05
N ALA A 269 -3.02 -5.51 5.87
CA ALA A 269 -3.77 -4.91 4.79
C ALA A 269 -5.16 -5.54 4.63
N SER A 270 -6.16 -4.69 4.43
CA SER A 270 -7.57 -5.05 4.22
C SER A 270 -8.09 -4.53 2.88
N ASN A 271 -9.09 -5.21 2.34
CA ASN A 271 -9.82 -4.78 1.14
C ASN A 271 -10.88 -3.71 1.42
N ALA A 272 -11.04 -3.27 2.67
CA ALA A 272 -11.98 -2.22 3.10
C ALA A 272 -11.52 -0.78 2.78
N GLY A 273 -10.64 -0.60 1.80
CA GLY A 273 -10.08 0.68 1.41
C GLY A 273 -10.82 1.40 0.28
N GLY A 274 -10.12 2.29 -0.40
CA GLY A 274 -10.68 3.17 -1.42
C GLY A 274 -11.34 2.46 -2.60
N LEU A 275 -10.91 1.25 -2.98
CA LEU A 275 -11.59 0.48 -4.04
C LEU A 275 -13.02 0.08 -3.63
N PHE A 276 -13.20 -0.32 -2.38
CA PHE A 276 -14.53 -0.61 -1.83
C PHE A 276 -15.38 0.67 -1.77
N LEU A 277 -14.86 1.75 -1.23
CA LEU A 277 -15.58 3.01 -1.09
C LEU A 277 -15.97 3.60 -2.46
N ASN A 278 -15.07 3.58 -3.44
CA ASN A 278 -15.37 4.02 -4.80
C ASN A 278 -16.44 3.16 -5.49
N TRP A 279 -16.46 1.85 -5.19
CA TRP A 279 -17.51 0.97 -5.68
C TRP A 279 -18.86 1.36 -5.06
N VAL A 280 -18.91 1.60 -3.75
CA VAL A 280 -20.13 2.06 -3.05
C VAL A 280 -20.64 3.37 -3.64
N ASP A 281 -19.76 4.35 -3.83
CA ASP A 281 -20.12 5.65 -4.40
C ASP A 281 -20.78 5.53 -5.78
N ARG A 282 -20.30 4.58 -6.59
CA ARG A 282 -20.84 4.33 -7.93
C ARG A 282 -22.19 3.59 -7.91
N VAL A 283 -22.37 2.65 -6.96
CA VAL A 283 -23.55 1.78 -6.92
C VAL A 283 -24.72 2.39 -6.15
N ILE A 284 -24.44 3.08 -5.05
CA ILE A 284 -25.48 3.65 -4.18
C ILE A 284 -25.95 5.02 -4.67
N GLY A 285 -25.13 5.71 -5.46
CA GLY A 285 -25.46 7.06 -5.93
C GLY A 285 -25.21 8.17 -4.90
N PRO A 286 -25.67 9.41 -5.18
CA PRO A 286 -25.37 10.58 -4.38
C PRO A 286 -26.07 10.55 -3.00
N GLY A 287 -25.36 11.00 -1.98
CA GLY A 287 -25.85 11.14 -0.61
C GLY A 287 -24.70 11.64 0.27
N ASP A 288 -24.93 12.65 1.09
CA ASP A 288 -23.91 13.16 2.01
C ASP A 288 -23.89 12.34 3.30
N PRO A 289 -22.84 11.55 3.57
CA PRO A 289 -22.75 10.72 4.77
C PRO A 289 -22.79 11.51 6.09
N ALA A 290 -22.47 12.83 6.05
CA ALA A 290 -22.52 13.68 7.22
C ALA A 290 -23.97 14.01 7.68
N LEU A 291 -24.93 13.84 6.76
CA LEU A 291 -26.36 14.06 7.05
C LEU A 291 -27.11 12.81 7.53
N ALA A 292 -26.42 11.67 7.60
CA ALA A 292 -27.04 10.44 8.07
C ALA A 292 -27.45 10.54 9.55
N ASP A 293 -28.63 10.01 9.88
CA ASP A 293 -29.04 9.85 11.28
C ASP A 293 -28.22 8.72 11.93
N PRO A 294 -27.45 8.99 13.00
CA PRO A 294 -26.61 8.00 13.66
C PRO A 294 -27.35 6.72 14.07
N ARG A 295 -28.65 6.76 14.28
CA ARG A 295 -29.47 5.62 14.72
C ARG A 295 -30.01 4.77 13.56
N ARG A 296 -29.87 5.25 12.30
CA ARG A 296 -30.45 4.62 11.11
C ARG A 296 -29.41 4.08 10.14
N VAL A 297 -28.16 4.06 10.53
CA VAL A 297 -27.07 3.54 9.69
C VAL A 297 -27.04 2.01 9.77
N PRO A 298 -27.10 1.28 8.63
CA PRO A 298 -26.97 -0.17 8.62
C PRO A 298 -25.52 -0.61 8.88
N VAL A 299 -25.28 -1.92 8.99
CA VAL A 299 -23.94 -2.47 9.17
C VAL A 299 -23.44 -3.09 7.87
N TRP A 300 -22.26 -2.71 7.42
CA TRP A 300 -21.65 -3.29 6.23
C TRP A 300 -20.42 -4.12 6.57
N LEU A 301 -20.36 -5.36 6.06
CA LEU A 301 -19.13 -6.13 5.94
C LEU A 301 -18.52 -5.81 4.57
N PRO A 302 -17.33 -5.17 4.50
CA PRO A 302 -16.83 -4.52 3.27
C PRO A 302 -16.14 -5.48 2.28
N TYR A 303 -16.38 -6.78 2.35
CA TYR A 303 -15.59 -7.84 1.71
C TYR A 303 -16.00 -8.13 0.25
N ILE A 304 -16.19 -7.09 -0.59
CA ILE A 304 -16.60 -7.24 -2.00
C ILE A 304 -15.61 -8.04 -2.85
N ARG A 305 -14.37 -8.17 -2.39
CA ARG A 305 -13.26 -8.88 -3.06
C ARG A 305 -12.58 -9.89 -2.13
N GLY A 306 -13.31 -10.49 -1.20
CA GLY A 306 -12.73 -11.25 -0.11
C GLY A 306 -12.07 -10.34 0.92
N GLU A 307 -11.44 -10.93 1.91
CA GLU A 307 -10.68 -10.20 2.91
C GLU A 307 -9.32 -10.84 3.15
N ARG A 308 -8.32 -9.98 3.37
CA ARG A 308 -6.98 -10.34 3.78
C ARG A 308 -6.91 -10.38 5.30
N THR A 309 -6.27 -9.44 5.90
CA THR A 309 -6.12 -9.33 7.36
C THR A 309 -7.42 -8.79 8.00
N PRO A 310 -7.94 -9.40 9.08
CA PRO A 310 -7.38 -10.53 9.82
C PRO A 310 -7.93 -11.91 9.39
N LEU A 311 -8.81 -11.98 8.41
CA LEU A 311 -9.60 -13.19 8.11
C LEU A 311 -8.88 -14.15 7.16
N HIS A 312 -8.11 -13.62 6.20
CA HIS A 312 -7.45 -14.39 5.12
C HIS A 312 -8.43 -15.26 4.31
N GLU A 313 -9.62 -14.73 4.05
CA GLU A 313 -10.73 -15.39 3.34
C GLU A 313 -10.97 -14.75 1.97
N PRO A 314 -10.32 -15.21 0.89
CA PRO A 314 -10.44 -14.60 -0.43
C PRO A 314 -11.83 -14.78 -1.05
N ASP A 315 -12.57 -15.81 -0.64
CA ASP A 315 -13.89 -16.13 -1.16
C ASP A 315 -15.03 -15.47 -0.39
N ARG A 316 -14.72 -14.78 0.71
CA ARG A 316 -15.72 -14.05 1.48
C ARG A 316 -16.33 -12.92 0.66
N ARG A 317 -17.63 -12.68 0.85
CA ARG A 317 -18.34 -11.61 0.14
C ARG A 317 -18.97 -10.63 1.12
N ALA A 318 -19.21 -9.41 0.60
CA ALA A 318 -19.83 -8.32 1.36
C ALA A 318 -21.24 -8.67 1.81
N VAL A 319 -21.61 -8.14 2.96
CA VAL A 319 -22.97 -8.24 3.51
C VAL A 319 -23.40 -6.85 3.98
N LEU A 320 -24.60 -6.43 3.63
CA LEU A 320 -25.26 -5.25 4.18
C LEU A 320 -26.41 -5.72 5.07
N ASP A 321 -26.29 -5.48 6.36
CA ASP A 321 -27.22 -5.98 7.39
C ASP A 321 -28.02 -4.85 8.02
N GLY A 322 -29.28 -5.12 8.35
CA GLY A 322 -30.17 -4.17 9.02
C GLY A 322 -30.73 -3.08 8.09
N VAL A 323 -30.90 -3.38 6.81
CA VAL A 323 -31.56 -2.47 5.86
C VAL A 323 -33.07 -2.59 5.92
N ASP A 324 -33.74 -1.46 6.03
CA ASP A 324 -35.20 -1.33 5.93
C ASP A 324 -35.59 -0.08 5.11
N LEU A 325 -36.85 0.25 5.05
CA LEU A 325 -37.36 1.39 4.27
C LEU A 325 -36.98 2.77 4.83
N SER A 326 -36.33 2.83 5.99
CA SER A 326 -35.91 4.10 6.60
C SER A 326 -34.54 4.60 6.17
N GLN A 327 -33.73 3.73 5.53
CA GLN A 327 -32.40 4.10 5.06
C GLN A 327 -32.47 4.84 3.72
N ASP A 328 -31.61 5.84 3.61
CA ASP A 328 -31.34 6.58 2.40
C ASP A 328 -29.89 6.38 1.93
N ALA A 329 -29.52 6.99 0.80
CA ALA A 329 -28.16 6.90 0.27
C ALA A 329 -27.11 7.45 1.24
N ALA A 330 -27.42 8.47 2.04
CA ALA A 330 -26.52 9.04 3.03
C ALA A 330 -26.18 8.02 4.13
N SER A 331 -27.20 7.32 4.66
CA SER A 331 -27.04 6.29 5.68
C SER A 331 -26.24 5.09 5.19
N VAL A 332 -26.49 4.63 3.95
CA VAL A 332 -25.76 3.49 3.35
C VAL A 332 -24.31 3.86 3.05
N ARG A 333 -24.06 5.07 2.56
CA ARG A 333 -22.69 5.57 2.33
C ARG A 333 -21.93 5.75 3.66
N ARG A 334 -22.60 6.26 4.70
CA ARG A 334 -22.01 6.32 6.04
C ARG A 334 -21.64 4.93 6.56
N ALA A 335 -22.47 3.93 6.37
CA ALA A 335 -22.18 2.55 6.74
C ALA A 335 -20.92 2.01 6.07
N ALA A 336 -20.66 2.37 4.81
CA ALA A 336 -19.44 1.97 4.11
C ALA A 336 -18.18 2.60 4.73
N TYR A 337 -18.21 3.88 5.06
CA TYR A 337 -17.09 4.53 5.77
C TYR A 337 -16.89 3.94 7.18
N GLU A 338 -17.97 3.67 7.90
CA GLU A 338 -17.89 3.01 9.21
C GLU A 338 -17.32 1.60 9.11
N ALA A 339 -17.67 0.83 8.08
CA ALA A 339 -17.13 -0.51 7.85
C ALA A 339 -15.60 -0.47 7.73
N SER A 340 -15.05 0.51 6.99
CA SER A 340 -13.61 0.75 6.95
C SER A 340 -13.05 1.12 8.34
N GLY A 341 -13.72 2.02 9.08
CA GLY A 341 -13.34 2.38 10.43
C GLY A 341 -13.40 1.19 11.42
N PHE A 342 -14.37 0.30 11.25
CA PHE A 342 -14.49 -0.93 12.07
C PHE A 342 -13.34 -1.89 11.82
N VAL A 343 -12.88 -2.02 10.58
CA VAL A 343 -11.68 -2.81 10.27
C VAL A 343 -10.44 -2.18 10.93
N VAL A 344 -10.29 -0.85 10.88
CA VAL A 344 -9.20 -0.17 11.61
C VAL A 344 -9.23 -0.52 13.10
N ARG A 345 -10.38 -0.34 13.73
CA ARG A 345 -10.57 -0.66 15.15
C ARG A 345 -10.28 -2.12 15.46
N GLN A 346 -10.78 -3.05 14.64
CA GLN A 346 -10.59 -4.48 14.81
C GLN A 346 -9.11 -4.87 14.78
N LEU A 347 -8.34 -4.35 13.81
CA LEU A 347 -6.90 -4.62 13.70
C LEU A 347 -6.12 -4.05 14.89
N ILE A 348 -6.49 -2.87 15.37
CA ILE A 348 -5.92 -2.27 16.58
C ILE A 348 -6.20 -3.15 17.80
N GLU A 349 -7.45 -3.54 18.03
CA GLU A 349 -7.85 -4.36 19.18
C GLU A 349 -7.17 -5.74 19.15
N LEU A 350 -7.13 -6.40 17.98
CA LEU A 350 -6.42 -7.67 17.80
C LEU A 350 -4.92 -7.56 18.04
N SER A 351 -4.31 -6.42 17.71
CA SER A 351 -2.90 -6.21 17.98
C SER A 351 -2.58 -6.32 19.48
N GLY A 352 -3.53 -6.01 20.34
CA GLY A 352 -3.37 -5.99 21.81
C GLY A 352 -2.31 -4.99 22.28
N ALA A 353 -1.84 -4.08 21.42
CA ALA A 353 -0.89 -3.03 21.78
C ALA A 353 -1.65 -1.82 22.37
N PRO A 354 -1.07 -1.13 23.35
CA PRO A 354 -1.62 0.15 23.78
C PRO A 354 -1.56 1.15 22.62
N VAL A 355 -2.59 1.97 22.46
CA VAL A 355 -2.66 2.99 21.41
C VAL A 355 -2.28 4.34 21.99
N ALA A 356 -1.20 4.94 21.50
CA ALA A 356 -0.78 6.29 21.85
C ALA A 356 -1.50 7.33 20.99
N ARG A 357 -1.46 7.16 19.66
CA ARG A 357 -2.14 8.03 18.69
C ARG A 357 -2.44 7.28 17.39
N ILE A 358 -3.31 7.85 16.56
CA ILE A 358 -3.63 7.32 15.23
C ILE A 358 -3.22 8.37 14.19
N VAL A 359 -2.35 7.99 13.27
CA VAL A 359 -1.89 8.81 12.14
C VAL A 359 -2.49 8.24 10.86
N ALA A 360 -3.25 9.06 10.14
CA ALA A 360 -3.80 8.69 8.83
C ALA A 360 -3.00 9.36 7.71
N ALA A 361 -2.62 8.55 6.71
CA ALA A 361 -1.88 9.01 5.54
C ALA A 361 -2.48 8.43 4.24
N GLY A 362 -2.00 8.88 3.09
CA GLY A 362 -2.47 8.44 1.78
C GLY A 362 -3.58 9.28 1.18
N GLY A 363 -3.88 9.00 -0.10
CA GLY A 363 -4.82 9.81 -0.88
C GLY A 363 -6.25 9.87 -0.36
N GLY A 364 -6.69 8.85 0.38
CA GLY A 364 -8.01 8.77 0.99
C GLY A 364 -8.22 9.74 2.14
N THR A 365 -7.17 10.30 2.72
CA THR A 365 -7.26 11.31 3.80
C THR A 365 -7.96 12.60 3.37
N ARG A 366 -8.08 12.85 2.07
CA ARG A 366 -8.85 13.95 1.50
C ARG A 366 -10.37 13.76 1.64
N ILE A 367 -10.82 12.53 1.92
CA ILE A 367 -12.24 12.20 2.08
C ILE A 367 -12.60 12.41 3.55
N GLN A 368 -13.14 13.60 3.87
CA GLN A 368 -13.49 13.98 5.24
C GLN A 368 -14.44 12.98 5.93
N PRO A 369 -15.51 12.47 5.28
CA PRO A 369 -16.37 11.46 5.91
C PRO A 369 -15.65 10.17 6.28
N TRP A 370 -14.62 9.78 5.55
CA TRP A 370 -13.82 8.60 5.90
C TRP A 370 -12.97 8.83 7.15
N MET A 371 -12.30 9.97 7.25
CA MET A 371 -11.52 10.34 8.45
C MET A 371 -12.41 10.43 9.69
N GLN A 372 -13.58 11.05 9.55
CA GLN A 372 -14.57 11.13 10.64
C GLN A 372 -15.04 9.73 11.07
N ALA A 373 -15.34 8.85 10.12
CA ALA A 373 -15.77 7.48 10.44
C ALA A 373 -14.68 6.66 11.15
N ILE A 374 -13.40 6.86 10.81
CA ILE A 374 -12.29 6.23 11.53
C ILE A 374 -12.20 6.78 12.96
N ALA A 375 -12.29 8.09 13.16
CA ALA A 375 -12.29 8.70 14.49
C ALA A 375 -13.46 8.18 15.33
N ASP A 376 -14.68 8.18 14.79
CA ASP A 376 -15.88 7.72 15.49
C ASP A 376 -15.82 6.21 15.83
N ALA A 377 -15.35 5.38 14.89
CA ALA A 377 -15.24 3.93 15.06
C ALA A 377 -14.21 3.56 16.13
N THR A 378 -13.07 4.25 16.15
CA THR A 378 -11.99 4.01 17.12
C THR A 378 -12.24 4.70 18.46
N GLY A 379 -13.08 5.74 18.48
CA GLY A 379 -13.31 6.61 19.64
C GLY A 379 -12.07 7.42 20.01
N ARG A 380 -11.19 7.70 19.04
CA ARG A 380 -9.90 8.39 19.24
C ARG A 380 -9.68 9.47 18.19
N PRO A 381 -8.96 10.54 18.52
CA PRO A 381 -8.52 11.52 17.54
C PRO A 381 -7.68 10.86 16.44
N VAL A 382 -7.84 11.34 15.20
CA VAL A 382 -7.05 10.93 14.04
C VAL A 382 -6.25 12.11 13.54
N GLU A 383 -4.94 12.00 13.62
CA GLU A 383 -3.99 12.97 13.04
C GLU A 383 -3.86 12.70 11.54
N VAL A 384 -4.20 13.66 10.71
CA VAL A 384 -4.13 13.53 9.26
C VAL A 384 -2.81 14.12 8.75
N SER A 385 -2.03 13.30 8.06
CA SER A 385 -0.77 13.75 7.43
C SER A 385 -1.02 14.87 6.44
N ARG A 386 -0.12 15.87 6.43
CA ARG A 386 -0.18 17.00 5.50
C ARG A 386 0.02 16.59 4.05
N VAL A 387 0.85 15.61 3.79
CA VAL A 387 1.20 15.17 2.43
C VAL A 387 0.46 13.89 2.10
N ALA A 388 -0.49 14.00 1.17
CA ALA A 388 -1.29 12.85 0.73
C ALA A 388 -0.51 11.92 -0.24
N GLU A 389 0.61 12.38 -0.78
CA GLU A 389 1.54 11.61 -1.63
C GLU A 389 2.70 11.04 -0.80
N GLY A 390 2.41 10.51 0.41
CA GLY A 390 3.42 10.06 1.38
C GLY A 390 4.37 9.00 0.84
N ALA A 391 3.88 8.02 0.06
CA ALA A 391 4.74 7.02 -0.56
C ALA A 391 5.78 7.64 -1.51
N ALA A 392 5.36 8.60 -2.35
CA ALA A 392 6.29 9.32 -3.20
C ALA A 392 7.26 10.19 -2.37
N LEU A 393 6.77 10.85 -1.30
CA LEU A 393 7.63 11.65 -0.44
C LEU A 393 8.68 10.79 0.31
N GLY A 394 8.30 9.62 0.81
CA GLY A 394 9.23 8.66 1.41
C GLY A 394 10.27 8.14 0.41
N ALA A 395 9.85 7.86 -0.82
CA ALA A 395 10.79 7.52 -1.89
C ALA A 395 11.77 8.68 -2.17
N ALA A 396 11.31 9.95 -2.19
CA ALA A 396 12.20 11.10 -2.32
C ALA A 396 13.23 11.16 -1.18
N PHE A 397 12.83 10.82 0.06
CA PHE A 397 13.75 10.74 1.19
C PHE A 397 14.81 9.63 1.00
N LEU A 398 14.42 8.46 0.47
CA LEU A 398 15.38 7.39 0.12
C LEU A 398 16.38 7.87 -0.95
N GLY A 399 15.93 8.70 -1.88
CA GLY A 399 16.82 9.39 -2.83
C GLY A 399 17.87 10.24 -2.13
N ARG A 400 17.48 10.98 -1.06
CA ARG A 400 18.43 11.79 -0.27
C ARG A 400 19.50 10.94 0.42
N LEU A 401 19.09 9.81 1.00
CA LEU A 401 20.06 8.86 1.58
C LEU A 401 21.08 8.39 0.53
N ALA A 402 20.63 7.99 -0.65
CA ALA A 402 21.51 7.55 -1.73
C ALA A 402 22.46 8.64 -2.25
N ALA A 403 22.02 9.89 -2.21
CA ALA A 403 22.83 11.05 -2.60
C ALA A 403 23.79 11.53 -1.48
N GLY A 404 23.76 10.89 -0.31
CA GLY A 404 24.58 11.31 0.85
C GLY A 404 24.13 12.64 1.48
N LEU A 405 22.90 13.08 1.23
CA LEU A 405 22.31 14.30 1.80
C LEU A 405 21.73 14.06 3.20
N GLU A 406 21.54 12.80 3.58
CA GLU A 406 21.08 12.35 4.88
C GLU A 406 21.99 11.26 5.40
N SER A 407 22.11 11.17 6.75
CA SER A 407 22.97 10.19 7.40
C SER A 407 22.22 8.93 7.82
N SER A 408 20.91 9.05 8.04
CA SER A 408 20.07 7.98 8.58
C SER A 408 18.63 8.10 8.10
N ILE A 409 17.92 6.96 8.00
CA ILE A 409 16.49 6.94 7.77
C ILE A 409 15.69 7.64 8.89
N ALA A 410 16.23 7.67 10.11
CA ALA A 410 15.61 8.36 11.24
C ALA A 410 15.50 9.88 11.03
N ASP A 411 16.33 10.46 10.17
CA ASP A 411 16.27 11.89 9.82
C ASP A 411 14.96 12.26 9.12
N ALA A 412 14.24 11.27 8.57
CA ALA A 412 12.92 11.47 7.94
C ALA A 412 11.84 11.95 8.93
N ALA A 413 12.01 11.74 10.22
CA ALA A 413 11.05 12.19 11.24
C ALA A 413 10.76 13.70 11.15
N ARG A 414 11.72 14.52 10.66
CA ARG A 414 11.51 15.96 10.45
C ARG A 414 10.58 16.30 9.30
N TRP A 415 10.35 15.35 8.37
CA TRP A 415 9.42 15.53 7.25
C TRP A 415 7.97 15.19 7.64
N ALA A 416 7.78 14.48 8.75
CA ALA A 416 6.47 14.19 9.28
C ALA A 416 5.77 15.47 9.73
N SER A 417 4.55 15.70 9.27
CA SER A 417 3.76 16.86 9.67
C SER A 417 2.27 16.55 9.62
N THR A 418 1.55 17.01 10.66
CA THR A 418 0.11 16.92 10.76
C THR A 418 -0.54 18.14 10.09
N ASP A 419 -1.56 17.91 9.26
CA ASP A 419 -2.38 18.96 8.65
C ASP A 419 -3.52 19.37 9.59
N ARG A 420 -4.25 18.34 10.07
CA ARG A 420 -5.40 18.53 10.97
C ARG A 420 -5.58 17.30 11.85
N ILE A 421 -6.35 17.51 12.93
CA ILE A 421 -6.81 16.44 13.81
C ILE A 421 -8.33 16.32 13.64
N VAL A 422 -8.83 15.09 13.50
CA VAL A 422 -10.25 14.78 13.41
C VAL A 422 -10.68 14.12 14.72
N GLU A 423 -11.47 14.83 15.50
CA GLU A 423 -12.00 14.34 16.78
C GLU A 423 -13.21 13.42 16.56
N PRO A 424 -13.39 12.38 17.40
CA PRO A 424 -14.61 11.59 17.38
C PRO A 424 -15.83 12.42 17.81
N SER A 425 -16.95 12.22 17.15
CA SER A 425 -18.20 12.92 17.46
C SER A 425 -18.96 12.22 18.59
N ALA A 426 -19.38 12.99 19.59
CA ALA A 426 -20.15 12.49 20.72
C ALA A 426 -21.50 11.85 20.30
N ASP A 427 -22.16 12.43 19.30
CA ASP A 427 -23.46 11.95 18.79
C ASP A 427 -23.36 10.56 18.13
N TRP A 428 -22.18 10.23 17.59
CA TRP A 428 -21.91 8.95 16.95
C TRP A 428 -21.45 7.87 17.92
N ALA A 429 -20.93 8.20 19.10
CA ALA A 429 -20.24 7.27 20.00
C ALA A 429 -21.07 6.04 20.41
N GLY A 430 -22.32 6.25 20.88
CA GLY A 430 -23.21 5.17 21.29
C GLY A 430 -23.62 4.27 20.11
N PRO A 431 -24.28 4.83 19.09
CA PRO A 431 -24.72 4.06 17.90
C PRO A 431 -23.59 3.33 17.18
N THR A 432 -22.44 3.97 17.01
CA THR A 432 -21.27 3.34 16.35
C THR A 432 -20.73 2.16 17.15
N LYS A 433 -20.69 2.26 18.49
CA LYS A 433 -20.28 1.15 19.37
C LYS A 433 -21.21 -0.07 19.25
N GLU A 434 -22.51 0.14 19.11
CA GLU A 434 -23.46 -0.94 18.92
C GLU A 434 -23.30 -1.62 17.56
N ARG A 435 -23.17 -0.83 16.49
CA ARG A 435 -22.89 -1.34 15.15
C ARG A 435 -21.57 -2.09 15.07
N TYR A 436 -20.54 -1.63 15.77
CA TYR A 436 -19.27 -2.36 15.83
C TYR A 436 -19.43 -3.75 16.46
N ARG A 437 -20.19 -3.90 17.53
CA ARG A 437 -20.50 -5.22 18.11
C ARG A 437 -21.23 -6.12 17.09
N ARG A 438 -22.17 -5.55 16.34
CA ARG A 438 -22.88 -6.27 15.28
C ARG A 438 -21.94 -6.66 14.15
N PHE A 439 -21.05 -5.76 13.74
CA PHE A 439 -20.01 -6.04 12.77
C PHE A 439 -19.12 -7.22 13.18
N LEU A 440 -18.66 -7.27 14.42
CA LEU A 440 -17.87 -8.39 14.94
C LEU A 440 -18.63 -9.70 14.91
N ALA A 441 -19.89 -9.69 15.34
CA ALA A 441 -20.76 -10.88 15.32
C ALA A 441 -20.96 -11.42 13.90
N LEU A 442 -21.24 -10.54 12.93
CA LEU A 442 -21.43 -10.90 11.51
C LEU A 442 -20.13 -11.34 10.85
N SER A 443 -19.01 -10.76 11.22
CA SER A 443 -17.69 -11.11 10.66
C SER A 443 -17.18 -12.45 11.19
N GLY A 444 -17.76 -13.01 12.24
CA GLY A 444 -17.25 -14.21 12.91
C GLY A 444 -15.89 -13.98 13.60
N SER A 445 -15.56 -12.73 13.88
CA SER A 445 -14.31 -12.38 14.55
C SER A 445 -14.35 -12.84 16.00
N LYS A 446 -13.35 -13.63 16.38
CA LYS A 446 -13.11 -14.04 17.78
C LYS A 446 -12.25 -12.96 18.45
N LEU A 447 -12.78 -11.77 18.65
CA LEU A 447 -12.20 -10.88 19.65
C LEU A 447 -12.64 -11.42 21.02
N ALA A 448 -11.66 -11.84 21.79
CA ALA A 448 -11.82 -12.36 23.14
C ALA A 448 -12.35 -11.28 24.10
#